data_c032f97906596c6c022b480bf7fe04df
#
_entry.id   c032f97906596c6c022b480bf7fe04df
#
_cell.length_a   1.000
_cell.length_b   1.000
_cell.length_c   1.000
_cell.angle_alpha   90.00
_cell.angle_beta   90.00
_cell.angle_gamma   90.00
#
_symmetry.space_group_name_H-M   'P 1'
#
loop_
_entity.id
_entity.type
_entity.pdbx_description
1 polymer ?
#
loop_
_entity_poly.entity_id
_entity_poly.type
_entity_poly.pdbx_seq_one_letter_code
_entity_poly.pdbx_strand_id
1 'polypeptide(L)'
;MFAHEEISNSTIDYLIEKVILAMRTHFHGKATLEFTADFHDNAEKMWVNKTSERLTCSKDFYNGVAQRCLDKAEPVSAMHGDLHFGNILYNPYNDSITLLDPRGSYGDHVGCGGDYLYDMCKLSHDLYHGYSELVTGNKYPDYVSWSFSKLVDKYYPTVYNEIIDGGALLIATCIKLHYDCPDRQQRMKDYVNDYAKNISR
;
A
#
# COMPACT_ATOMS: atom_id res chain seq x y z
N MET A 1 32.08 -5.05 0.20
CA MET A 1 31.98 -4.09 -0.94
C MET A 1 30.97 -4.68 -1.90
N PHE A 2 29.66 -4.40 -1.73
CA PHE A 2 28.65 -4.83 -2.69
C PHE A 2 28.68 -3.80 -3.82
N ALA A 3 29.05 -4.25 -5.03
CA ALA A 3 28.89 -3.46 -6.23
C ALA A 3 27.40 -3.11 -6.35
N HIS A 4 27.06 -1.82 -6.43
CA HIS A 4 25.73 -1.37 -6.85
C HIS A 4 25.64 -1.69 -8.36
N GLU A 5 25.27 -2.94 -8.68
CA GLU A 5 24.79 -3.24 -10.02
C GLU A 5 23.47 -2.47 -10.20
N GLU A 6 23.40 -1.60 -11.20
CA GLU A 6 22.17 -0.92 -11.58
C GLU A 6 21.13 -1.99 -11.94
N ILE A 7 20.07 -2.07 -11.15
CA ILE A 7 18.97 -2.99 -11.43
C ILE A 7 18.30 -2.55 -12.74
N SER A 8 18.23 -3.47 -13.71
CA SER A 8 17.61 -3.15 -15.00
C SER A 8 16.09 -2.91 -14.88
N ASN A 9 15.52 -2.12 -15.79
CA ASN A 9 14.07 -1.88 -15.82
C ASN A 9 13.28 -3.20 -15.97
N SER A 10 13.76 -4.16 -16.74
CA SER A 10 13.12 -5.47 -16.88
C SER A 10 13.14 -6.28 -15.58
N THR A 11 14.17 -6.13 -14.76
CA THR A 11 14.23 -6.76 -13.43
C THR A 11 13.22 -6.10 -12.47
N ILE A 12 13.07 -4.78 -12.54
CA ILE A 12 12.07 -4.05 -11.76
C ILE A 12 10.66 -4.52 -12.12
N ASP A 13 10.31 -4.55 -13.42
CA ASP A 13 9.02 -5.06 -13.89
C ASP A 13 8.75 -6.47 -13.38
N TYR A 14 9.74 -7.36 -13.55
CA TYR A 14 9.66 -8.74 -13.11
C TYR A 14 9.38 -8.87 -11.61
N LEU A 15 10.12 -8.15 -10.77
CA LEU A 15 9.97 -8.25 -9.30
C LEU A 15 8.63 -7.70 -8.83
N ILE A 16 8.17 -6.57 -9.36
CA ILE A 16 6.88 -5.99 -9.02
C ILE A 16 5.75 -6.94 -9.46
N GLU A 17 5.79 -7.43 -10.70
CA GLU A 17 4.79 -8.37 -11.22
C GLU A 17 4.76 -9.66 -10.40
N LYS A 18 5.91 -10.20 -10.03
CA LYS A 18 6.02 -11.39 -9.19
C LYS A 18 5.35 -11.22 -7.83
N VAL A 19 5.52 -10.08 -7.18
CA VAL A 19 4.84 -9.77 -5.90
C VAL A 19 3.32 -9.70 -6.11
N ILE A 20 2.85 -8.96 -7.12
CA ILE A 20 1.42 -8.83 -7.43
C ILE A 20 0.80 -10.22 -7.70
N LEU A 21 1.45 -11.06 -8.50
CA LEU A 21 0.97 -12.40 -8.81
C LEU A 21 0.98 -13.32 -7.58
N ALA A 22 2.01 -13.25 -6.72
CA ALA A 22 2.06 -14.01 -5.49
C ALA A 22 0.89 -13.65 -4.55
N MET A 23 0.58 -12.35 -4.40
CA MET A 23 -0.57 -11.90 -3.61
C MET A 23 -1.87 -12.45 -4.18
N ARG A 24 -2.11 -12.33 -5.48
CA ARG A 24 -3.33 -12.82 -6.13
C ARG A 24 -3.54 -14.33 -6.02
N THR A 25 -2.46 -15.11 -6.13
CA THR A 25 -2.55 -16.57 -6.22
C THR A 25 -2.51 -17.26 -4.86
N HIS A 26 -1.83 -16.70 -3.87
CA HIS A 26 -1.56 -17.38 -2.61
C HIS A 26 -2.22 -16.71 -1.39
N PHE A 27 -2.47 -15.40 -1.46
CA PHE A 27 -3.00 -14.64 -0.32
C PHE A 27 -4.45 -14.20 -0.52
N HIS A 28 -4.78 -13.62 -1.67
CA HIS A 28 -6.10 -13.05 -1.95
C HIS A 28 -7.12 -14.12 -2.39
N GLY A 29 -7.14 -15.27 -1.69
CA GLY A 29 -8.15 -16.30 -1.88
C GLY A 29 -9.49 -15.92 -1.23
N LYS A 30 -10.50 -16.79 -1.36
CA LYS A 30 -11.82 -16.59 -0.73
C LYS A 30 -11.69 -16.56 0.79
N ALA A 31 -12.30 -15.55 1.41
CA ALA A 31 -12.40 -15.45 2.85
C ALA A 31 -13.26 -16.55 3.47
N THR A 32 -13.05 -16.85 4.76
CA THR A 32 -13.93 -17.73 5.51
C THR A 32 -15.29 -17.05 5.74
N LEU A 33 -16.35 -17.86 5.94
CA LEU A 33 -17.70 -17.32 6.23
C LEU A 33 -17.72 -16.47 7.51
N GLU A 34 -16.98 -16.89 8.53
CA GLU A 34 -16.86 -16.16 9.81
C GLU A 34 -16.27 -14.76 9.60
N PHE A 35 -15.14 -14.66 8.88
CA PHE A 35 -14.53 -13.37 8.59
C PHE A 35 -15.43 -12.49 7.70
N THR A 36 -16.13 -13.08 6.73
CA THR A 36 -17.02 -12.33 5.83
C THR A 36 -18.18 -11.68 6.57
N ALA A 37 -18.67 -12.28 7.66
CA ALA A 37 -19.79 -11.74 8.44
C ALA A 37 -19.48 -10.39 9.08
N ASP A 38 -18.26 -10.20 9.60
CA ASP A 38 -17.83 -8.97 10.28
C ASP A 38 -16.94 -8.06 9.40
N PHE A 39 -16.79 -8.42 8.12
CA PHE A 39 -15.85 -7.74 7.24
C PHE A 39 -16.13 -6.26 7.08
N HIS A 40 -17.38 -5.87 6.86
CA HIS A 40 -17.74 -4.46 6.61
C HIS A 40 -17.38 -3.56 7.79
N ASP A 41 -17.67 -3.98 9.02
CA ASP A 41 -17.35 -3.22 10.22
C ASP A 41 -15.83 -3.07 10.41
N ASN A 42 -15.06 -4.13 10.11
CA ASN A 42 -13.61 -4.10 10.15
C ASN A 42 -13.03 -3.21 9.04
N ALA A 43 -13.59 -3.25 7.84
CA ALA A 43 -13.20 -2.37 6.73
C ALA A 43 -13.47 -0.90 7.06
N GLU A 44 -14.62 -0.57 7.64
CA GLU A 44 -14.94 0.78 8.09
C GLU A 44 -13.94 1.29 9.13
N LYS A 45 -13.58 0.46 10.12
CA LYS A 45 -12.54 0.78 11.10
C LYS A 45 -11.19 1.08 10.45
N MET A 46 -10.82 0.29 9.45
CA MET A 46 -9.52 0.45 8.78
C MET A 46 -9.48 1.64 7.83
N TRP A 47 -10.52 1.83 7.01
CA TRP A 47 -10.52 2.88 6.00
C TRP A 47 -11.00 4.23 6.53
N VAL A 48 -12.14 4.27 7.21
CA VAL A 48 -12.80 5.52 7.60
C VAL A 48 -12.38 5.98 8.99
N ASN A 49 -12.56 5.16 10.02
CA ASN A 49 -12.35 5.60 11.40
C ASN A 49 -10.88 5.91 11.67
N LYS A 50 -9.97 5.01 11.29
CA LYS A 50 -8.52 5.22 11.42
C LYS A 50 -8.04 6.44 10.61
N THR A 51 -8.61 6.67 9.43
CA THR A 51 -8.32 7.85 8.62
C THR A 51 -8.73 9.13 9.34
N SER A 52 -9.96 9.22 9.81
CA SER A 52 -10.49 10.39 10.53
C SER A 52 -9.65 10.72 11.77
N GLU A 53 -9.19 9.72 12.52
CA GLU A 53 -8.37 9.89 13.71
C GLU A 53 -6.95 10.39 13.39
N ARG A 54 -6.37 9.99 12.26
CA ARG A 54 -4.95 10.19 11.94
C ARG A 54 -4.68 11.36 10.99
N LEU A 55 -5.63 11.77 10.17
CA LEU A 55 -5.43 12.87 9.21
C LEU A 55 -5.12 14.20 9.90
N THR A 56 -4.09 14.86 9.40
CA THR A 56 -3.67 16.19 9.85
C THR A 56 -3.80 17.26 8.77
N CYS A 57 -3.95 16.86 7.50
CA CYS A 57 -4.01 17.77 6.34
C CYS A 57 -4.90 17.19 5.24
N SER A 58 -5.36 18.02 4.30
CA SER A 58 -6.18 17.66 3.12
C SER A 58 -7.36 16.72 3.47
N LYS A 59 -8.04 16.98 4.58
CA LYS A 59 -9.00 16.05 5.20
C LYS A 59 -10.14 15.68 4.27
N ASP A 60 -10.74 16.66 3.59
CA ASP A 60 -11.90 16.41 2.71
C ASP A 60 -11.54 15.47 1.56
N PHE A 61 -10.38 15.70 0.93
CA PHE A 61 -9.88 14.83 -0.13
C PHE A 61 -9.66 13.40 0.38
N TYR A 62 -8.91 13.21 1.47
CA TYR A 62 -8.57 11.89 1.97
C TYR A 62 -9.73 11.15 2.63
N ASN A 63 -10.69 11.82 3.22
CA ASN A 63 -11.94 11.20 3.66
C ASN A 63 -12.75 10.67 2.46
N GLY A 64 -12.77 11.41 1.34
CA GLY A 64 -13.37 10.93 0.09
C GLY A 64 -12.65 9.70 -0.47
N VAL A 65 -11.30 9.67 -0.42
CA VAL A 65 -10.51 8.49 -0.81
C VAL A 65 -10.84 7.29 0.09
N ALA A 66 -10.87 7.49 1.42
CA ALA A 66 -11.18 6.44 2.38
C ALA A 66 -12.56 5.82 2.11
N GLN A 67 -13.56 6.63 1.79
CA GLN A 67 -14.90 6.13 1.46
C GLN A 67 -14.89 5.32 0.16
N ARG A 68 -14.21 5.79 -0.90
CA ARG A 68 -14.09 5.00 -2.14
C ARG A 68 -13.38 3.68 -1.92
N CYS A 69 -12.32 3.65 -1.09
CA CYS A 69 -11.64 2.41 -0.73
C CYS A 69 -12.57 1.46 0.04
N LEU A 70 -13.36 1.97 0.99
CA LEU A 70 -14.37 1.17 1.71
C LEU A 70 -15.40 0.58 0.76
N ASP A 71 -15.91 1.37 -0.19
CA ASP A 71 -16.92 0.95 -1.17
C ASP A 71 -16.40 -0.16 -2.12
N LYS A 72 -15.08 -0.30 -2.25
CA LYS A 72 -14.39 -1.29 -3.09
C LYS A 72 -13.67 -2.39 -2.30
N ALA A 73 -13.71 -2.32 -0.98
CA ALA A 73 -13.10 -3.32 -0.13
C ALA A 73 -13.76 -4.70 -0.31
N GLU A 74 -12.95 -5.74 -0.44
CA GLU A 74 -13.43 -7.11 -0.59
C GLU A 74 -12.66 -8.07 0.35
N PRO A 75 -13.36 -8.97 1.05
CA PRO A 75 -12.74 -9.88 1.99
C PRO A 75 -11.90 -10.95 1.30
N VAL A 76 -10.69 -11.18 1.82
CA VAL A 76 -9.78 -12.24 1.38
C VAL A 76 -9.34 -13.14 2.54
N SER A 77 -8.94 -14.37 2.21
CA SER A 77 -8.54 -15.37 3.20
C SER A 77 -7.26 -15.02 3.93
N ALA A 78 -6.35 -14.32 3.26
CA ALA A 78 -5.13 -13.82 3.87
C ALA A 78 -4.72 -12.48 3.27
N MET A 79 -4.24 -11.62 4.12
CA MET A 79 -3.69 -10.30 3.82
C MET A 79 -2.36 -10.16 4.56
N HIS A 80 -1.40 -9.43 4.00
CA HIS A 80 -0.17 -9.09 4.69
C HIS A 80 -0.37 -7.91 5.67
N GLY A 81 -1.10 -6.90 5.26
CA GLY A 81 -1.47 -5.73 6.06
C GLY A 81 -0.39 -4.67 6.22
N ASP A 82 0.87 -4.99 5.88
CA ASP A 82 1.99 -4.04 5.84
C ASP A 82 2.92 -4.33 4.65
N LEU A 83 2.33 -4.55 3.47
CA LEU A 83 3.02 -4.96 2.26
C LEU A 83 3.71 -3.78 1.59
N HIS A 84 4.96 -3.55 1.92
CA HIS A 84 5.85 -2.60 1.24
C HIS A 84 7.22 -3.26 0.98
N PHE A 85 8.05 -2.66 0.12
CA PHE A 85 9.30 -3.30 -0.32
C PHE A 85 10.27 -3.61 0.82
N GLY A 86 10.26 -2.85 1.91
CA GLY A 86 11.05 -3.15 3.11
C GLY A 86 10.69 -4.49 3.78
N ASN A 87 9.49 -5.02 3.53
CA ASN A 87 9.00 -6.29 4.06
C ASN A 87 9.02 -7.42 3.02
N ILE A 88 9.72 -7.23 1.90
CA ILE A 88 9.80 -8.22 0.83
C ILE A 88 11.27 -8.59 0.59
N LEU A 89 11.62 -9.85 0.77
CA LEU A 89 12.92 -10.40 0.43
C LEU A 89 12.83 -11.22 -0.87
N TYR A 90 13.71 -10.94 -1.80
CA TYR A 90 13.86 -11.73 -3.01
C TYR A 90 15.17 -12.52 -2.98
N ASN A 91 15.09 -13.82 -3.23
CA ASN A 91 16.24 -14.68 -3.38
C ASN A 91 16.45 -15.03 -4.87
N PRO A 92 17.47 -14.47 -5.53
CA PRO A 92 17.69 -14.68 -6.95
C PRO A 92 18.21 -16.10 -7.29
N TYR A 93 18.74 -16.85 -6.31
CA TYR A 93 19.27 -18.20 -6.57
C TYR A 93 18.17 -19.24 -6.81
N ASN A 94 17.03 -19.10 -6.15
CA ASN A 94 15.89 -20.02 -6.29
C ASN A 94 14.63 -19.30 -6.74
N ASP A 95 14.75 -18.03 -7.11
CA ASP A 95 13.64 -17.19 -7.59
C ASP A 95 12.45 -17.15 -6.63
N SER A 96 12.71 -17.07 -5.32
CA SER A 96 11.63 -17.03 -4.31
C SER A 96 11.46 -15.65 -3.69
N ILE A 97 10.22 -15.37 -3.26
CA ILE A 97 9.86 -14.21 -2.44
C ILE A 97 9.56 -14.70 -1.02
N THR A 98 10.06 -13.97 -0.03
CA THR A 98 9.68 -14.13 1.38
C THR A 98 9.09 -12.81 1.86
N LEU A 99 7.88 -12.87 2.42
CA LEU A 99 7.23 -11.72 3.04
C LEU A 99 7.52 -11.71 4.54
N LEU A 100 7.86 -10.55 5.06
CA LEU A 100 8.23 -10.33 6.46
C LEU A 100 7.18 -9.48 7.15
N ASP A 101 7.01 -9.69 8.46
CA ASP A 101 6.26 -8.80 9.36
C ASP A 101 4.78 -8.59 8.97
N PRO A 102 4.02 -9.67 8.74
CA PRO A 102 2.59 -9.54 8.48
C PRO A 102 1.88 -8.95 9.71
N ARG A 103 0.89 -8.09 9.47
CA ARG A 103 0.19 -7.38 10.55
C ARG A 103 -0.57 -8.33 11.49
N GLY A 104 -1.15 -9.42 10.99
CA GLY A 104 -1.92 -10.38 11.78
C GLY A 104 -3.26 -9.86 12.31
N SER A 105 -3.76 -8.72 11.80
CA SER A 105 -5.07 -8.19 12.16
C SER A 105 -5.61 -7.22 11.10
N TYR A 106 -6.96 -7.15 11.00
CA TYR A 106 -7.67 -6.19 10.15
C TYR A 106 -8.90 -5.65 10.90
N GLY A 107 -8.89 -4.36 11.24
CA GLY A 107 -9.85 -3.80 12.20
C GLY A 107 -9.69 -4.47 13.56
N ASP A 108 -10.77 -5.02 14.09
CA ASP A 108 -10.77 -5.81 15.34
C ASP A 108 -10.55 -7.30 15.10
N HIS A 109 -10.61 -7.74 13.83
CA HIS A 109 -10.35 -9.15 13.50
C HIS A 109 -8.87 -9.48 13.71
N VAL A 110 -8.59 -10.48 14.52
CA VAL A 110 -7.26 -11.05 14.74
C VAL A 110 -7.14 -12.32 13.91
N GLY A 111 -6.17 -12.33 12.98
CA GLY A 111 -5.97 -13.45 12.07
C GLY A 111 -5.38 -13.00 10.74
N CYS A 112 -5.37 -13.91 9.77
CA CYS A 112 -4.80 -13.63 8.45
C CYS A 112 -5.80 -12.92 7.50
N GLY A 113 -7.11 -13.01 7.75
CA GLY A 113 -8.14 -12.40 6.91
C GLY A 113 -8.02 -10.88 6.83
N GLY A 114 -8.41 -10.32 5.70
CA GLY A 114 -8.33 -8.88 5.46
C GLY A 114 -8.97 -8.44 4.15
N ASP A 115 -8.43 -7.39 3.59
CA ASP A 115 -8.87 -6.74 2.36
C ASP A 115 -7.72 -6.71 1.35
N TYR A 116 -7.92 -7.27 0.16
CA TYR A 116 -6.88 -7.25 -0.88
C TYR A 116 -6.51 -5.83 -1.30
N LEU A 117 -7.50 -4.92 -1.31
CA LEU A 117 -7.28 -3.53 -1.68
C LEU A 117 -6.30 -2.84 -0.73
N TYR A 118 -6.36 -3.17 0.58
CA TYR A 118 -5.44 -2.61 1.56
C TYR A 118 -3.98 -3.00 1.27
N ASP A 119 -3.71 -4.26 0.92
CA ASP A 119 -2.36 -4.70 0.53
C ASP A 119 -1.87 -4.01 -0.74
N MET A 120 -2.74 -3.85 -1.72
CA MET A 120 -2.37 -3.16 -2.97
C MET A 120 -2.12 -1.67 -2.74
N CYS A 121 -2.89 -1.02 -1.85
CA CYS A 121 -2.61 0.36 -1.42
C CYS A 121 -1.29 0.47 -0.64
N LYS A 122 -0.91 -0.56 0.14
CA LYS A 122 0.39 -0.59 0.83
C LYS A 122 1.56 -0.75 -0.15
N LEU A 123 1.41 -1.49 -1.22
CA LEU A 123 2.40 -1.50 -2.31
C LEU A 123 2.46 -0.16 -3.03
N SER A 124 1.30 0.44 -3.33
CA SER A 124 1.21 1.76 -3.97
C SER A 124 1.88 2.85 -3.13
N HIS A 125 1.66 2.84 -1.82
CA HIS A 125 2.23 3.81 -0.90
C HIS A 125 3.76 3.84 -0.95
N ASP A 126 4.41 2.71 -1.24
CA ASP A 126 5.87 2.64 -1.39
C ASP A 126 6.32 2.78 -2.85
N LEU A 127 5.81 1.95 -3.76
CA LEU A 127 6.32 1.87 -5.14
C LEU A 127 5.88 3.03 -6.03
N TYR A 128 4.66 3.55 -5.83
CA TYR A 128 4.14 4.67 -6.61
C TYR A 128 4.42 6.02 -5.94
N HIS A 129 4.22 6.11 -4.63
CA HIS A 129 4.32 7.35 -3.88
C HIS A 129 5.66 7.55 -3.16
N GLY A 130 6.55 6.56 -3.19
CA GLY A 130 7.90 6.69 -2.62
C GLY A 130 7.93 6.84 -1.10
N TYR A 131 7.11 6.11 -0.35
CA TYR A 131 7.13 6.17 1.12
C TYR A 131 8.53 5.97 1.70
N SER A 132 9.26 4.96 1.20
CA SER A 132 10.65 4.73 1.62
C SER A 132 11.57 5.90 1.32
N GLU A 133 11.35 6.62 0.20
CA GLU A 133 12.07 7.86 -0.11
C GLU A 133 11.74 8.97 0.88
N LEU A 134 10.45 9.15 1.21
CA LEU A 134 10.00 10.15 2.19
C LEU A 134 10.58 9.88 3.58
N VAL A 135 10.77 8.61 3.93
CA VAL A 135 11.35 8.19 5.22
C VAL A 135 12.86 8.35 5.25
N THR A 136 13.56 7.87 4.23
CA THR A 136 15.04 7.76 4.22
C THR A 136 15.74 8.92 3.52
N GLY A 137 15.06 9.60 2.59
CA GLY A 137 15.63 10.58 1.67
C GLY A 137 16.32 9.97 0.44
N ASN A 138 16.38 8.65 0.33
CA ASN A 138 16.97 7.95 -0.82
C ASN A 138 15.92 7.75 -1.92
N LYS A 139 16.17 8.25 -3.11
CA LYS A 139 15.23 8.13 -4.24
C LYS A 139 15.28 6.75 -4.89
N TYR A 140 14.09 6.24 -5.23
CA TYR A 140 13.96 5.16 -6.20
C TYR A 140 14.12 5.70 -7.64
N PRO A 141 14.51 4.85 -8.60
CA PRO A 141 14.41 5.22 -10.01
C PRO A 141 12.95 5.57 -10.37
N ASP A 142 12.72 6.64 -11.13
CA ASP A 142 11.39 7.08 -11.58
C ASP A 142 10.63 5.96 -12.31
N TYR A 143 11.36 5.01 -12.89
CA TYR A 143 10.81 3.84 -13.55
C TYR A 143 9.97 2.94 -12.62
N VAL A 144 10.26 2.91 -11.32
CA VAL A 144 9.54 2.06 -10.33
C VAL A 144 8.06 2.45 -10.27
N SER A 145 7.76 3.73 -10.15
CA SER A 145 6.37 4.22 -10.07
C SER A 145 5.61 4.00 -11.39
N TRP A 146 6.27 4.20 -12.52
CA TRP A 146 5.70 3.93 -13.84
C TRP A 146 5.39 2.43 -14.01
N SER A 147 6.35 1.55 -13.69
CA SER A 147 6.20 0.09 -13.77
C SER A 147 5.05 -0.40 -12.88
N PHE A 148 5.00 0.06 -11.64
CA PHE A 148 3.91 -0.29 -10.72
C PHE A 148 2.54 0.13 -11.28
N SER A 149 2.41 1.40 -11.69
CA SER A 149 1.17 1.93 -12.28
C SER A 149 0.68 1.09 -13.47
N LYS A 150 1.57 0.76 -14.42
CA LYS A 150 1.26 -0.09 -15.56
C LYS A 150 0.77 -1.49 -15.16
N LEU A 151 1.39 -2.10 -14.14
CA LEU A 151 1.02 -3.43 -13.66
C LEU A 151 -0.29 -3.40 -12.87
N VAL A 152 -0.57 -2.34 -12.12
CA VAL A 152 -1.88 -2.14 -11.47
C VAL A 152 -2.97 -2.00 -12.51
N ASP A 153 -2.79 -1.20 -13.56
CA ASP A 153 -3.75 -1.08 -14.66
C ASP A 153 -4.01 -2.43 -15.35
N LYS A 154 -2.95 -3.23 -15.55
CA LYS A 154 -3.06 -4.58 -16.12
C LYS A 154 -3.88 -5.56 -15.27
N TYR A 155 -3.65 -5.58 -13.96
CA TYR A 155 -4.19 -6.62 -13.06
C TYR A 155 -5.42 -6.18 -12.26
N TYR A 156 -5.62 -4.88 -12.06
CA TYR A 156 -6.66 -4.27 -11.24
C TYR A 156 -7.32 -3.05 -11.88
N PRO A 157 -7.71 -3.09 -13.18
CA PRO A 157 -8.19 -1.90 -13.90
C PRO A 157 -9.44 -1.27 -13.28
N THR A 158 -10.30 -2.07 -12.63
CA THR A 158 -11.56 -1.61 -12.03
C THR A 158 -11.42 -0.86 -10.70
N VAL A 159 -10.25 -0.95 -10.07
CA VAL A 159 -9.91 -0.32 -8.78
C VAL A 159 -8.57 0.41 -8.83
N TYR A 160 -8.12 0.74 -10.03
CA TYR A 160 -6.83 1.42 -10.25
C TYR A 160 -6.72 2.71 -9.43
N ASN A 161 -7.73 3.57 -9.51
CA ASN A 161 -7.72 4.85 -8.80
C ASN A 161 -7.72 4.66 -7.27
N GLU A 162 -8.48 3.70 -6.77
CA GLU A 162 -8.53 3.39 -5.34
C GLU A 162 -7.17 2.88 -4.84
N ILE A 163 -6.46 2.08 -5.63
CA ILE A 163 -5.11 1.60 -5.28
C ILE A 163 -4.13 2.77 -5.25
N ILE A 164 -4.15 3.63 -6.27
CA ILE A 164 -3.22 4.77 -6.33
C ILE A 164 -3.56 5.78 -5.23
N ASP A 165 -4.77 6.30 -5.18
CA ASP A 165 -5.16 7.30 -4.17
C ASP A 165 -5.09 6.76 -2.74
N GLY A 166 -5.42 5.48 -2.54
CA GLY A 166 -5.31 4.78 -1.26
C GLY A 166 -3.86 4.69 -0.78
N GLY A 167 -2.89 4.56 -1.68
CA GLY A 167 -1.47 4.65 -1.33
C GLY A 167 -1.10 6.01 -0.72
N ALA A 168 -1.54 7.12 -1.33
CA ALA A 168 -1.35 8.46 -0.79
C ALA A 168 -2.08 8.66 0.56
N LEU A 169 -3.31 8.14 0.69
CA LEU A 169 -4.05 8.12 1.93
C LEU A 169 -3.26 7.44 3.06
N LEU A 170 -2.65 6.29 2.79
CA LEU A 170 -1.86 5.57 3.78
C LEU A 170 -0.64 6.39 4.24
N ILE A 171 0.03 7.13 3.32
CA ILE A 171 1.08 8.10 3.72
C ILE A 171 0.49 9.18 4.64
N ALA A 172 -0.65 9.77 4.27
CA ALA A 172 -1.28 10.82 5.07
C ALA A 172 -1.62 10.35 6.50
N THR A 173 -2.05 9.08 6.66
CA THR A 173 -2.32 8.49 7.99
C THR A 173 -1.07 8.11 8.77
N CYS A 174 0.09 7.97 8.10
CA CYS A 174 1.36 7.66 8.75
C CYS A 174 2.08 8.89 9.32
N ILE A 175 1.72 10.12 8.92
CA ILE A 175 2.40 11.34 9.36
C ILE A 175 2.53 11.43 10.88
N LYS A 176 1.45 11.14 11.63
CA LYS A 176 1.47 11.17 13.09
C LYS A 176 2.39 10.12 13.72
N LEU A 177 2.65 9.00 13.02
CA LEU A 177 3.50 7.92 13.52
C LEU A 177 4.99 8.30 13.50
N HIS A 178 5.36 9.29 12.68
CA HIS A 178 6.73 9.79 12.53
C HIS A 178 7.03 11.01 13.40
N TYR A 179 6.41 11.09 14.60
CA TYR A 179 6.59 12.21 15.55
C TYR A 179 8.04 12.37 16.05
N ASP A 180 8.84 11.33 15.94
CA ASP A 180 10.25 11.26 16.29
C ASP A 180 11.16 12.06 15.32
N CYS A 181 10.66 12.39 14.12
CA CYS A 181 11.44 13.08 13.09
C CYS A 181 10.61 14.17 12.36
N PRO A 182 10.69 15.44 12.83
CA PRO A 182 9.92 16.56 12.25
C PRO A 182 10.15 16.77 10.75
N ASP A 183 11.38 16.59 10.28
CA ASP A 183 11.72 16.77 8.86
C ASP A 183 11.03 15.71 7.98
N ARG A 184 10.95 14.47 8.47
CA ARG A 184 10.22 13.39 7.81
C ARG A 184 8.73 13.70 7.76
N GLN A 185 8.16 14.13 8.88
CA GLN A 185 6.77 14.56 8.92
C GLN A 185 6.48 15.69 7.94
N GLN A 186 7.40 16.65 7.81
CA GLN A 186 7.21 17.77 6.89
C GLN A 186 7.24 17.31 5.44
N ARG A 187 8.22 16.48 5.05
CA ARG A 187 8.26 15.90 3.68
C ARG A 187 6.96 15.16 3.34
N MET A 188 6.45 14.35 4.26
CA MET A 188 5.19 13.64 4.05
C MET A 188 4.00 14.60 3.89
N LYS A 189 3.91 15.66 4.73
CA LYS A 189 2.85 16.67 4.64
C LYS A 189 2.87 17.41 3.32
N ASP A 190 4.05 17.85 2.88
CA ASP A 190 4.22 18.56 1.63
C ASP A 190 3.78 17.67 0.47
N TYR A 191 4.26 16.42 0.43
CA TYR A 191 3.91 15.45 -0.58
C TYR A 191 2.38 15.21 -0.67
N VAL A 192 1.71 14.87 0.44
CA VAL A 192 0.28 14.53 0.40
C VAL A 192 -0.61 15.74 0.11
N ASN A 193 -0.20 16.95 0.52
CA ASN A 193 -0.92 18.17 0.17
C ASN A 193 -0.80 18.51 -1.32
N ASP A 194 0.39 18.35 -1.91
CA ASP A 194 0.60 18.60 -3.33
C ASP A 194 -0.11 17.55 -4.18
N TYR A 195 -0.09 16.28 -3.77
CA TYR A 195 -0.86 15.24 -4.43
C TYR A 195 -2.36 15.56 -4.45
N ALA A 196 -2.96 15.86 -3.30
CA ALA A 196 -4.38 16.20 -3.19
C ALA A 196 -4.77 17.40 -4.07
N LYS A 197 -3.95 18.45 -4.14
CA LYS A 197 -4.19 19.63 -5.01
C LYS A 197 -4.15 19.31 -6.50
N ASN A 198 -3.26 18.39 -6.90
CA ASN A 198 -3.08 18.04 -8.32
C ASN A 198 -4.18 17.12 -8.86
N ILE A 199 -4.72 16.24 -8.01
CA ILE A 199 -5.81 15.33 -8.39
C ILE A 199 -7.19 16.01 -8.31
N SER A 200 -7.37 17.01 -7.44
CA SER A 200 -8.64 17.75 -7.28
C SER A 200 -8.91 18.77 -8.40
N ARG A 201 -8.03 18.88 -9.39
CA ARG A 201 -8.19 19.73 -10.59
C ARG A 201 -8.76 18.94 -11.76
#